data_e51e59d409bb304ba74455a32da689db
#
_entry.id   e51e59d409bb304ba74455a32da689db
#
_cell.length_a   1.000
_cell.length_b   1.000
_cell.length_c   1.000
_cell.angle_alpha   90.00
_cell.angle_beta   90.00
_cell.angle_gamma   90.00
#
_symmetry.space_group_name_H-M   'P 1'
#
loop_
_entity.id
_entity.type
_entity.pdbx_description
1 polymer ?
#
loop_
_entity_poly.entity_id
_entity_poly.type
_entity_poly.pdbx_seq_one_letter_code
_entity_poly.pdbx_strand_id
1 'polypeptide(L)'
;FGGGMGIVEREGITSGRPKYVEGSRYWLQYAGMTDTLIYNLNKNLDDYKDDYQSRAEYGNYLYGSPFGPNIKRNEKGIGIPLDLSLAFHTDAGITRNDTAIGTLMIYCIADVDSQVVFPDGVSRLVNRDLSDIVMTQLVDDIRVKYDSTWTRRQLMNASYSEAARPNIPSMLLELLSHQNFYEMKFAHDPRFRFDVSRSIYKGMLKFLAVQNGFEYVVQPLPPTDFSVQLKLNGEVELNWRPQIDSIEQTASCVSVV
;
A
#
# COMPACT_ATOMS: atom_id res chain seq x y z
N PHE A 1 8.04 -4.51 -4.00
CA PHE A 1 8.69 -5.71 -4.52
C PHE A 1 7.80 -6.27 -5.63
N GLY A 2 8.09 -5.97 -6.88
CA GLY A 2 7.38 -6.53 -8.02
C GLY A 2 8.08 -7.78 -8.55
N GLY A 3 7.36 -8.60 -9.32
CA GLY A 3 7.94 -9.69 -10.07
C GLY A 3 8.89 -9.16 -11.16
N GLY A 4 9.99 -8.58 -10.73
CA GLY A 4 11.03 -8.08 -11.62
C GLY A 4 11.72 -9.19 -12.39
N MET A 5 12.54 -8.82 -13.36
CA MET A 5 13.29 -9.75 -14.21
C MET A 5 14.26 -10.67 -13.43
N GLY A 6 14.51 -10.38 -12.15
CA GLY A 6 15.30 -11.22 -11.26
C GLY A 6 14.61 -12.49 -10.78
N ILE A 7 13.27 -12.59 -10.90
CA ILE A 7 12.49 -13.74 -10.44
C ILE A 7 12.17 -14.69 -11.58
N VAL A 8 11.78 -14.15 -12.73
CA VAL A 8 11.45 -14.97 -13.90
C VAL A 8 12.47 -14.67 -14.98
N GLU A 9 13.33 -15.64 -15.25
CA GLU A 9 14.19 -15.60 -16.41
C GLU A 9 13.32 -15.70 -17.67
N ARG A 10 13.07 -14.58 -18.31
CA ARG A 10 12.45 -14.55 -19.63
C ARG A 10 13.53 -14.35 -20.67
N GLU A 11 13.64 -15.31 -21.60
CA GLU A 11 14.58 -15.27 -22.72
C GLU A 11 16.06 -15.08 -22.30
N GLY A 12 16.44 -15.62 -21.13
CA GLY A 12 17.81 -15.51 -20.61
C GLY A 12 18.19 -14.12 -20.09
N ILE A 13 17.24 -13.20 -19.98
CA ILE A 13 17.49 -11.84 -19.46
C ILE A 13 17.26 -11.84 -17.95
N THR A 14 18.26 -11.39 -17.20
CA THR A 14 18.19 -11.17 -15.76
C THR A 14 18.68 -9.75 -15.43
N SER A 15 18.27 -9.19 -14.31
CA SER A 15 18.74 -7.88 -13.84
C SER A 15 20.18 -7.91 -13.33
N GLY A 16 20.73 -9.10 -13.08
CA GLY A 16 22.02 -9.30 -12.43
C GLY A 16 22.05 -8.96 -10.94
N ARG A 17 20.92 -8.58 -10.36
CA ARG A 17 20.79 -8.30 -8.92
C ARG A 17 20.41 -9.58 -8.15
N PRO A 18 20.74 -9.65 -6.84
CA PRO A 18 20.26 -10.74 -5.99
C PRO A 18 18.72 -10.81 -5.99
N LYS A 19 18.16 -12.00 -6.12
CA LYS A 19 16.70 -12.19 -6.22
C LYS A 19 15.91 -11.60 -5.03
N TYR A 20 16.49 -11.62 -3.83
CA TYR A 20 15.85 -11.07 -2.64
C TYR A 20 15.67 -9.53 -2.68
N VAL A 21 16.39 -8.83 -3.56
CA VAL A 21 16.24 -7.38 -3.76
C VAL A 21 15.00 -7.06 -4.61
N GLU A 22 14.59 -7.98 -5.48
CA GLU A 22 13.55 -7.75 -6.49
C GLU A 22 12.29 -8.57 -6.28
N GLY A 23 12.37 -9.71 -5.59
CA GLY A 23 11.25 -10.63 -5.40
C GLY A 23 10.82 -10.77 -3.94
N SER A 24 9.52 -10.64 -3.70
CA SER A 24 8.93 -10.79 -2.36
C SER A 24 9.18 -12.17 -1.78
N ARG A 25 9.00 -13.22 -2.56
CA ARG A 25 9.30 -14.60 -2.18
C ARG A 25 10.72 -14.75 -1.63
N TYR A 26 11.70 -14.28 -2.37
CA TYR A 26 13.12 -14.39 -2.02
C TYR A 26 13.52 -13.48 -0.85
N TRP A 27 12.86 -12.32 -0.74
CA TRP A 27 13.05 -11.45 0.42
C TRP A 27 12.54 -12.12 1.70
N LEU A 28 11.37 -12.76 1.65
CA LEU A 28 10.81 -13.49 2.79
C LEU A 28 11.67 -14.69 3.19
N GLN A 29 12.23 -15.39 2.21
CA GLN A 29 13.23 -16.44 2.45
C GLN A 29 14.49 -15.88 3.13
N TYR A 30 15.02 -14.78 2.62
CA TYR A 30 16.18 -14.10 3.19
C TYR A 30 15.91 -13.57 4.61
N ALA A 31 14.72 -13.10 4.88
CA ALA A 31 14.27 -12.66 6.19
C ALA A 31 13.99 -13.81 7.19
N GLY A 32 14.16 -15.07 6.78
CA GLY A 32 13.98 -16.23 7.66
C GLY A 32 12.54 -16.62 7.95
N MET A 33 11.59 -16.21 7.07
CA MET A 33 10.20 -16.60 7.21
C MET A 33 9.99 -18.09 6.96
N THR A 34 8.88 -18.64 7.46
CA THR A 34 8.53 -20.06 7.29
C THR A 34 8.14 -20.35 5.85
N ASP A 35 8.77 -21.32 5.22
CA ASP A 35 8.67 -21.61 3.79
C ASP A 35 7.26 -21.94 3.30
N THR A 36 6.70 -23.05 3.72
CA THR A 36 5.40 -23.57 3.26
C THR A 36 4.20 -22.77 3.77
N LEU A 37 4.41 -21.84 4.68
CA LEU A 37 3.35 -20.94 5.16
C LEU A 37 3.30 -19.65 4.34
N ILE A 38 4.43 -19.16 3.87
CA ILE A 38 4.55 -17.79 3.38
C ILE A 38 5.03 -17.70 1.94
N TYR A 39 6.07 -18.41 1.53
CA TYR A 39 6.71 -18.16 0.23
C TYR A 39 6.95 -19.38 -0.66
N ASN A 40 6.70 -20.60 -0.19
CA ASN A 40 6.76 -21.84 -0.97
C ASN A 40 5.38 -22.50 -0.98
N LEU A 41 4.44 -21.91 -1.70
CA LEU A 41 3.03 -22.23 -1.65
C LEU A 41 2.62 -23.29 -2.68
N ASN A 42 3.46 -23.52 -3.69
CA ASN A 42 3.22 -24.48 -4.76
C ASN A 42 4.33 -25.55 -4.90
N LYS A 43 5.11 -25.80 -3.84
CA LYS A 43 6.22 -26.77 -3.81
C LYS A 43 7.35 -26.44 -4.80
N ASN A 44 7.65 -25.16 -4.97
CA ASN A 44 8.64 -24.64 -5.92
C ASN A 44 8.38 -25.01 -7.40
N LEU A 45 7.13 -25.22 -7.78
CA LEU A 45 6.77 -25.56 -9.15
C LEU A 45 6.67 -24.32 -10.05
N ASP A 46 6.33 -23.16 -9.48
CA ASP A 46 6.16 -21.91 -10.20
C ASP A 46 6.63 -20.74 -9.33
N ASP A 47 7.81 -20.24 -9.64
CA ASP A 47 8.50 -19.21 -8.89
C ASP A 47 7.75 -17.87 -8.90
N TYR A 48 7.19 -17.50 -10.04
CA TYR A 48 6.41 -16.28 -10.19
C TYR A 48 5.09 -16.35 -9.40
N LYS A 49 4.45 -17.50 -9.40
CA LYS A 49 3.22 -17.74 -8.65
C LYS A 49 3.48 -17.67 -7.15
N ASP A 50 4.53 -18.28 -6.66
CA ASP A 50 4.95 -18.18 -5.26
C ASP A 50 5.23 -16.72 -4.88
N ASP A 51 5.87 -15.94 -5.78
CA ASP A 51 6.22 -14.56 -5.50
C ASP A 51 4.99 -13.68 -5.28
N TYR A 52 4.04 -13.64 -6.21
CA TYR A 52 2.88 -12.74 -6.05
C TYR A 52 1.90 -13.21 -4.97
N GLN A 53 1.84 -14.51 -4.67
CA GLN A 53 1.00 -15.03 -3.60
C GLN A 53 1.59 -14.78 -2.21
N SER A 54 2.90 -14.87 -2.09
CA SER A 54 3.61 -14.69 -0.82
C SER A 54 3.37 -13.32 -0.18
N ARG A 55 3.09 -12.30 -0.97
CA ARG A 55 2.84 -10.94 -0.49
C ARG A 55 1.62 -10.88 0.43
N ALA A 56 0.50 -11.44 -0.01
CA ALA A 56 -0.72 -11.50 0.81
C ALA A 56 -0.61 -12.54 1.94
N GLU A 57 0.04 -13.68 1.69
CA GLU A 57 0.23 -14.72 2.71
C GLU A 57 1.11 -14.23 3.87
N TYR A 58 2.09 -13.39 3.61
CA TYR A 58 2.86 -12.74 4.67
C TYR A 58 1.97 -11.86 5.56
N GLY A 59 1.08 -11.05 4.96
CA GLY A 59 0.10 -10.26 5.72
C GLY A 59 -0.83 -11.14 6.57
N ASN A 60 -1.33 -12.23 6.00
CA ASN A 60 -2.18 -13.18 6.71
C ASN A 60 -1.44 -13.87 7.87
N TYR A 61 -0.18 -14.23 7.67
CA TYR A 61 0.66 -14.81 8.72
C TYR A 61 0.91 -13.82 9.87
N LEU A 62 1.12 -12.56 9.56
CA LEU A 62 1.25 -11.52 10.59
C LEU A 62 -0.06 -11.34 11.37
N TYR A 63 -1.19 -11.27 10.67
CA TYR A 63 -2.50 -11.02 11.27
C TYR A 63 -3.00 -12.19 12.12
N GLY A 64 -2.96 -13.41 11.57
CA GLY A 64 -3.53 -14.56 12.29
C GLY A 64 -3.18 -15.89 11.70
N SER A 65 -3.78 -16.24 10.58
CA SER A 65 -3.57 -17.54 9.93
C SER A 65 -3.34 -17.37 8.45
N PRO A 66 -2.37 -18.10 7.87
CA PRO A 66 -2.19 -18.14 6.44
C PRO A 66 -3.47 -18.58 5.73
N PHE A 67 -3.68 -18.07 4.52
CA PHE A 67 -4.82 -18.38 3.68
C PHE A 67 -4.34 -19.02 2.37
N GLY A 68 -5.12 -19.95 1.77
CA GLY A 68 -4.68 -20.79 0.66
C GLY A 68 -4.06 -20.06 -0.55
N PRO A 69 -3.31 -20.76 -1.40
CA PRO A 69 -3.23 -22.23 -1.54
C PRO A 69 -2.29 -22.91 -0.53
N ASN A 70 -1.98 -22.28 0.56
CA ASN A 70 -1.13 -22.81 1.60
C ASN A 70 -1.66 -24.16 2.11
N ILE A 71 -0.80 -25.16 2.17
CA ILE A 71 -1.15 -26.51 2.66
C ILE A 71 -1.31 -26.55 4.18
N LYS A 72 -0.85 -25.54 4.89
CA LYS A 72 -0.89 -25.44 6.36
C LYS A 72 -1.85 -24.35 6.84
N ARG A 73 -3.02 -24.26 6.24
CA ARG A 73 -4.04 -23.23 6.56
C ARG A 73 -4.42 -23.12 8.03
N ASN A 74 -4.32 -24.22 8.77
CA ASN A 74 -4.68 -24.29 10.20
C ASN A 74 -3.53 -23.90 11.13
N GLU A 75 -2.34 -23.61 10.59
CA GLU A 75 -1.23 -23.11 11.39
C GLU A 75 -1.50 -21.68 11.82
N LYS A 76 -1.24 -21.38 13.07
CA LYS A 76 -1.41 -20.03 13.62
C LYS A 76 -0.29 -19.11 13.12
N GLY A 77 -0.66 -17.90 12.73
CA GLY A 77 0.27 -16.81 12.52
C GLY A 77 0.69 -16.14 13.84
N ILE A 78 1.26 -14.95 13.72
CA ILE A 78 1.81 -14.19 14.86
C ILE A 78 0.71 -13.53 15.69
N GLY A 79 -0.42 -13.11 15.07
CA GLY A 79 -1.53 -12.47 15.76
C GLY A 79 -1.33 -10.96 16.00
N ILE A 80 -0.63 -10.28 15.09
CA ILE A 80 -0.51 -8.82 15.12
C ILE A 80 -1.86 -8.22 14.68
N PRO A 81 -2.44 -7.28 15.45
CA PRO A 81 -3.70 -6.63 15.05
C PRO A 81 -3.44 -5.67 13.88
N LEU A 82 -3.80 -6.11 12.68
CA LEU A 82 -3.75 -5.32 11.45
C LEU A 82 -5.16 -4.96 11.02
N ASP A 83 -5.42 -3.68 10.73
CA ASP A 83 -6.74 -3.20 10.36
C ASP A 83 -7.02 -3.32 8.86
N LEU A 84 -5.98 -3.15 8.02
CA LEU A 84 -6.12 -3.17 6.56
C LEU A 84 -4.80 -3.48 5.85
N SER A 85 -4.90 -3.83 4.56
CA SER A 85 -3.78 -4.13 3.68
C SER A 85 -3.81 -3.26 2.43
N LEU A 86 -2.66 -2.72 2.06
CA LEU A 86 -2.45 -2.00 0.81
C LEU A 86 -1.37 -2.68 -0.02
N ALA A 87 -1.71 -3.04 -1.25
CA ALA A 87 -0.74 -3.33 -2.29
C ALA A 87 -0.52 -2.07 -3.13
N PHE A 88 0.71 -1.56 -3.13
CA PHE A 88 1.07 -0.34 -3.86
C PHE A 88 1.83 -0.70 -5.13
N HIS A 89 1.24 -0.38 -6.29
CA HIS A 89 1.75 -0.69 -7.61
C HIS A 89 1.81 0.54 -8.52
N THR A 90 2.49 0.36 -9.63
CA THR A 90 2.41 1.23 -10.80
C THR A 90 2.03 0.39 -12.01
N ASP A 91 1.06 0.89 -12.78
CA ASP A 91 0.56 0.24 -13.99
C ASP A 91 1.53 0.40 -15.17
N ALA A 92 1.26 -0.32 -16.25
CA ALA A 92 1.93 -0.19 -17.53
C ALA A 92 0.94 0.39 -18.56
N GLY A 93 1.40 1.28 -19.41
CA GLY A 93 0.61 1.85 -20.48
C GLY A 93 1.07 3.23 -20.89
N ILE A 94 0.72 3.60 -22.11
CA ILE A 94 1.01 4.91 -22.71
C ILE A 94 -0.26 5.50 -23.30
N THR A 95 -0.32 6.82 -23.38
CA THR A 95 -1.35 7.55 -24.13
C THR A 95 -0.72 8.17 -25.38
N ARG A 96 -1.52 8.33 -26.43
CA ARG A 96 -1.01 8.89 -27.71
C ARG A 96 -0.53 10.33 -27.57
N ASN A 97 -1.11 11.09 -26.64
CA ASN A 97 -0.85 12.51 -26.47
C ASN A 97 0.00 12.81 -25.22
N ASP A 98 0.64 11.80 -24.64
CA ASP A 98 1.44 11.92 -23.41
C ASP A 98 0.64 12.60 -22.27
N THR A 99 -0.64 12.28 -22.17
CA THR A 99 -1.52 12.71 -21.07
C THR A 99 -1.55 11.66 -19.97
N ALA A 100 -1.98 12.05 -18.77
CA ALA A 100 -2.06 11.12 -17.65
C ALA A 100 -3.02 9.95 -17.93
N ILE A 101 -2.55 8.72 -17.66
CA ILE A 101 -3.39 7.52 -17.58
C ILE A 101 -4.22 7.58 -16.32
N GLY A 102 -3.61 8.03 -15.22
CA GLY A 102 -4.26 8.25 -13.94
C GLY A 102 -4.30 7.02 -13.04
N THR A 103 -5.05 7.15 -11.96
CA THR A 103 -5.08 6.20 -10.85
C THR A 103 -6.19 5.17 -11.02
N LEU A 104 -5.86 3.89 -10.87
CA LEU A 104 -6.76 2.75 -10.81
C LEU A 104 -6.73 2.12 -9.42
N MET A 105 -7.88 1.70 -8.92
CA MET A 105 -7.96 0.91 -7.70
C MET A 105 -8.62 -0.43 -7.97
N ILE A 106 -8.00 -1.51 -7.50
CA ILE A 106 -8.48 -2.88 -7.64
C ILE A 106 -8.87 -3.40 -6.25
N TYR A 107 -10.05 -3.98 -6.17
CA TYR A 107 -10.59 -4.64 -4.98
C TYR A 107 -11.16 -6.01 -5.34
N CYS A 108 -11.45 -6.85 -4.35
CA CYS A 108 -12.14 -8.10 -4.58
C CYS A 108 -13.20 -8.34 -3.51
N ILE A 109 -14.42 -8.68 -3.95
CA ILE A 109 -15.55 -8.98 -3.05
C ILE A 109 -15.66 -10.45 -2.68
N ALA A 110 -14.76 -11.28 -3.18
CA ALA A 110 -14.66 -12.69 -2.84
C ALA A 110 -13.19 -13.09 -2.70
N ASP A 111 -12.89 -14.04 -1.85
CA ASP A 111 -11.56 -14.61 -1.79
C ASP A 111 -11.31 -15.66 -2.88
N VAL A 112 -10.16 -16.34 -2.82
CA VAL A 112 -9.77 -17.36 -3.81
C VAL A 112 -10.62 -18.63 -3.73
N ASP A 113 -11.35 -18.83 -2.65
CA ASP A 113 -12.31 -19.93 -2.45
C ASP A 113 -13.78 -19.45 -2.63
N SER A 114 -13.97 -18.27 -3.22
CA SER A 114 -15.28 -17.63 -3.49
C SER A 114 -16.06 -17.28 -2.23
N GLN A 115 -15.39 -17.10 -1.06
CA GLN A 115 -16.03 -16.62 0.15
C GLN A 115 -16.21 -15.10 0.10
N VAL A 116 -17.41 -14.62 0.37
CA VAL A 116 -17.76 -13.18 0.32
C VAL A 116 -17.67 -12.49 1.68
N VAL A 117 -17.22 -13.21 2.69
CA VAL A 117 -16.97 -12.69 4.05
C VAL A 117 -15.54 -13.01 4.48
N PHE A 118 -15.01 -12.18 5.36
CA PHE A 118 -13.74 -12.44 6.06
C PHE A 118 -13.94 -13.48 7.17
N PRO A 119 -12.87 -14.04 7.75
CA PRO A 119 -12.97 -15.02 8.84
C PRO A 119 -13.73 -14.52 10.08
N ASP A 120 -13.76 -13.20 10.31
CA ASP A 120 -14.51 -12.54 11.39
C ASP A 120 -15.99 -12.30 11.06
N GLY A 121 -16.43 -12.65 9.85
CA GLY A 121 -17.82 -12.50 9.39
C GLY A 121 -18.13 -11.16 8.72
N VAL A 122 -17.18 -10.24 8.64
CA VAL A 122 -17.34 -8.96 7.93
C VAL A 122 -17.42 -9.21 6.42
N SER A 123 -18.34 -8.54 5.74
CA SER A 123 -18.49 -8.65 4.28
C SER A 123 -17.26 -8.10 3.55
N ARG A 124 -16.74 -8.83 2.56
CA ARG A 124 -15.67 -8.36 1.68
C ARG A 124 -16.07 -7.19 0.78
N LEU A 125 -17.34 -6.80 0.79
CA LEU A 125 -17.79 -5.56 0.13
C LEU A 125 -17.09 -4.31 0.73
N VAL A 126 -16.64 -4.39 1.96
CA VAL A 126 -15.85 -3.34 2.62
C VAL A 126 -14.55 -3.00 1.86
N ASN A 127 -14.00 -3.93 1.07
CA ASN A 127 -12.85 -3.67 0.19
C ASN A 127 -13.17 -2.61 -0.87
N ARG A 128 -14.41 -2.61 -1.40
CA ARG A 128 -14.87 -1.58 -2.34
C ARG A 128 -14.93 -0.22 -1.66
N ASP A 129 -15.48 -0.16 -0.46
CA ASP A 129 -15.64 1.10 0.28
C ASP A 129 -14.27 1.69 0.67
N LEU A 130 -13.34 0.84 1.15
CA LEU A 130 -11.95 1.21 1.38
C LEU A 130 -11.31 1.78 0.11
N SER A 131 -11.44 1.06 -1.00
CA SER A 131 -10.85 1.44 -2.29
C SER A 131 -11.42 2.76 -2.82
N ASP A 132 -12.73 2.99 -2.68
CA ASP A 132 -13.40 4.20 -3.14
C ASP A 132 -12.98 5.43 -2.32
N ILE A 133 -12.97 5.30 -1.00
CA ILE A 133 -12.57 6.38 -0.08
C ILE A 133 -11.12 6.80 -0.32
N VAL A 134 -10.20 5.82 -0.40
CA VAL A 134 -8.77 6.11 -0.61
C VAL A 134 -8.52 6.69 -2.00
N MET A 135 -9.13 6.13 -3.04
CA MET A 135 -8.97 6.62 -4.41
C MET A 135 -9.52 8.04 -4.57
N THR A 136 -10.67 8.33 -3.98
CA THR A 136 -11.27 9.67 -4.00
C THR A 136 -10.35 10.69 -3.35
N GLN A 137 -9.88 10.42 -2.13
CA GLN A 137 -8.94 11.30 -1.43
C GLN A 137 -7.66 11.54 -2.25
N LEU A 138 -7.09 10.48 -2.78
CA LEU A 138 -5.85 10.53 -3.54
C LEU A 138 -5.98 11.37 -4.81
N VAL A 139 -7.02 11.11 -5.61
CA VAL A 139 -7.23 11.80 -6.89
C VAL A 139 -7.57 13.27 -6.67
N ASP A 140 -8.38 13.59 -5.67
CA ASP A 140 -8.73 14.96 -5.35
C ASP A 140 -7.51 15.76 -4.90
N ASP A 141 -6.66 15.21 -4.05
CA ASP A 141 -5.42 15.86 -3.61
C ASP A 141 -4.43 16.06 -4.78
N ILE A 142 -4.30 15.09 -5.69
CA ILE A 142 -3.47 15.23 -6.88
C ILE A 142 -4.02 16.34 -7.79
N ARG A 143 -5.33 16.41 -7.99
CA ARG A 143 -5.96 17.45 -8.80
C ARG A 143 -5.77 18.86 -8.25
N VAL A 144 -5.80 19.00 -6.94
CA VAL A 144 -5.59 20.29 -6.28
C VAL A 144 -4.14 20.76 -6.39
N LYS A 145 -3.17 19.85 -6.27
CA LYS A 145 -1.75 20.23 -6.11
C LYS A 145 -0.92 20.12 -7.40
N TYR A 146 -1.28 19.24 -8.32
CA TYR A 146 -0.39 18.82 -9.41
C TYR A 146 -1.04 18.92 -10.80
N ASP A 147 -2.16 18.25 -11.02
CA ASP A 147 -2.81 18.20 -12.32
C ASP A 147 -4.34 18.12 -12.15
N SER A 148 -5.02 19.23 -12.39
CA SER A 148 -6.48 19.31 -12.26
C SER A 148 -7.26 18.38 -13.19
N THR A 149 -6.58 17.81 -14.19
CA THR A 149 -7.16 16.88 -15.16
C THR A 149 -6.80 15.41 -14.85
N TRP A 150 -6.16 15.14 -13.72
CA TRP A 150 -5.75 13.79 -13.34
C TRP A 150 -6.91 12.81 -13.40
N THR A 151 -6.71 11.72 -14.13
CA THR A 151 -7.77 10.76 -14.39
C THR A 151 -8.03 9.87 -13.19
N ARG A 152 -9.26 9.93 -12.67
CA ARG A 152 -9.79 8.90 -11.79
C ARG A 152 -10.33 7.77 -12.66
N ARG A 153 -9.60 6.66 -12.70
CA ARG A 153 -10.05 5.46 -13.42
C ARG A 153 -11.16 4.76 -12.63
N GLN A 154 -11.69 3.67 -13.15
CA GLN A 154 -12.74 2.92 -12.47
C GLN A 154 -12.23 2.17 -11.23
N LEU A 155 -13.12 1.84 -10.32
CA LEU A 155 -12.91 0.79 -9.33
C LEU A 155 -13.09 -0.56 -10.01
N MET A 156 -12.06 -1.40 -9.99
CA MET A 156 -12.06 -2.69 -10.67
C MET A 156 -12.22 -3.83 -9.66
N ASN A 157 -13.35 -4.57 -9.73
CA ASN A 157 -13.51 -5.81 -9.00
C ASN A 157 -12.80 -6.95 -9.74
N ALA A 158 -11.66 -7.40 -9.22
CA ALA A 158 -10.88 -8.46 -9.86
C ALA A 158 -10.09 -9.28 -8.83
N SER A 159 -9.96 -10.58 -9.08
CA SER A 159 -9.31 -11.54 -8.18
C SER A 159 -7.77 -11.52 -8.29
N TYR A 160 -7.18 -10.33 -8.19
CA TYR A 160 -5.74 -10.21 -8.00
C TYR A 160 -5.34 -10.76 -6.63
N SER A 161 -4.18 -11.40 -6.56
CA SER A 161 -3.73 -12.08 -5.34
C SER A 161 -3.77 -11.17 -4.11
N GLU A 162 -3.27 -9.95 -4.25
CA GLU A 162 -3.16 -8.97 -3.16
C GLU A 162 -4.49 -8.29 -2.80
N ALA A 163 -5.53 -8.46 -3.63
CA ALA A 163 -6.89 -7.99 -3.36
C ALA A 163 -7.82 -9.11 -2.82
N ALA A 164 -7.60 -10.36 -3.26
CA ALA A 164 -8.50 -11.48 -2.94
C ALA A 164 -8.05 -12.30 -1.72
N ARG A 165 -6.72 -12.45 -1.50
CA ARG A 165 -6.17 -13.33 -0.44
C ARG A 165 -6.14 -12.76 0.97
N PRO A 166 -5.99 -11.44 1.21
CA PRO A 166 -5.91 -10.93 2.57
C PRO A 166 -7.15 -11.30 3.39
N ASN A 167 -6.92 -11.64 4.66
CA ASN A 167 -7.97 -11.94 5.65
C ASN A 167 -8.50 -10.70 6.38
N ILE A 168 -8.09 -9.52 5.91
CA ILE A 168 -8.49 -8.20 6.41
C ILE A 168 -8.88 -7.31 5.22
N PRO A 169 -9.58 -6.20 5.43
CA PRO A 169 -9.90 -5.24 4.38
C PRO A 169 -8.66 -4.86 3.56
N SER A 170 -8.77 -4.96 2.24
CA SER A 170 -7.62 -4.85 1.34
C SER A 170 -7.94 -4.12 0.06
N MET A 171 -6.92 -3.46 -0.50
CA MET A 171 -6.97 -2.77 -1.78
C MET A 171 -5.64 -2.89 -2.51
N LEU A 172 -5.69 -2.84 -3.84
CA LEU A 172 -4.51 -2.74 -4.70
C LEU A 172 -4.59 -1.43 -5.48
N LEU A 173 -3.61 -0.59 -5.27
CA LEU A 173 -3.47 0.71 -5.92
C LEU A 173 -2.51 0.61 -7.10
N GLU A 174 -2.98 0.99 -8.28
CA GLU A 174 -2.16 1.34 -9.43
C GLU A 174 -2.12 2.86 -9.52
N LEU A 175 -1.09 3.47 -8.93
CA LEU A 175 -1.03 4.92 -8.75
C LEU A 175 -0.99 5.67 -10.07
N LEU A 176 -0.11 5.24 -10.96
CA LEU A 176 0.20 5.84 -12.25
C LEU A 176 0.90 4.81 -13.14
N SER A 177 1.15 5.15 -14.41
CA SER A 177 1.90 4.26 -15.30
C SER A 177 3.39 4.60 -15.33
N HIS A 178 4.22 3.58 -15.04
CA HIS A 178 5.67 3.70 -15.15
C HIS A 178 6.20 3.76 -16.60
N GLN A 179 5.34 3.57 -17.60
CA GLN A 179 5.67 3.72 -19.02
C GLN A 179 5.26 5.08 -19.59
N ASN A 180 4.50 5.88 -18.82
CA ASN A 180 4.03 7.19 -19.25
C ASN A 180 4.99 8.28 -18.77
N PHE A 181 5.64 8.98 -19.70
CA PHE A 181 6.62 10.01 -19.36
C PHE A 181 6.03 11.22 -18.62
N TYR A 182 4.79 11.58 -18.95
CA TYR A 182 4.11 12.65 -18.24
C TYR A 182 3.93 12.33 -16.76
N GLU A 183 3.45 11.14 -16.44
CA GLU A 183 3.24 10.69 -15.07
C GLU A 183 4.56 10.44 -14.33
N MET A 184 5.59 9.97 -15.02
CA MET A 184 6.89 9.73 -14.41
C MET A 184 7.59 11.00 -13.96
N LYS A 185 7.27 12.18 -14.52
CA LYS A 185 7.73 13.47 -13.98
C LYS A 185 7.28 13.68 -12.54
N PHE A 186 6.03 13.33 -12.24
CA PHE A 186 5.50 13.37 -10.87
C PHE A 186 6.11 12.27 -10.00
N ALA A 187 6.22 11.06 -10.51
CA ALA A 187 6.81 9.94 -9.77
C ALA A 187 8.24 10.19 -9.31
N HIS A 188 9.00 11.02 -10.02
CA HIS A 188 10.36 11.41 -9.64
C HIS A 188 10.42 12.60 -8.68
N ASP A 189 9.34 13.37 -8.50
CA ASP A 189 9.30 14.47 -7.53
C ASP A 189 9.09 13.94 -6.10
N PRO A 190 10.03 14.17 -5.16
CA PRO A 190 9.89 13.75 -3.78
C PRO A 190 8.67 14.37 -3.06
N ARG A 191 8.25 15.58 -3.48
CA ARG A 191 7.07 16.24 -2.90
C ARG A 191 5.79 15.51 -3.33
N PHE A 192 5.68 15.12 -4.59
CA PHE A 192 4.57 14.31 -5.06
C PHE A 192 4.49 12.98 -4.30
N ARG A 193 5.61 12.30 -4.09
CA ARG A 193 5.65 11.05 -3.32
C ARG A 193 5.18 11.24 -1.88
N PHE A 194 5.59 12.32 -1.23
CA PHE A 194 5.13 12.67 0.11
C PHE A 194 3.62 12.93 0.13
N ASP A 195 3.13 13.79 -0.78
CA ASP A 195 1.72 14.16 -0.85
C ASP A 195 0.82 12.96 -1.17
N VAL A 196 1.22 12.09 -2.10
CA VAL A 196 0.53 10.83 -2.40
C VAL A 196 0.47 9.92 -1.18
N SER A 197 1.59 9.73 -0.48
CA SER A 197 1.62 8.92 0.74
C SER A 197 0.71 9.48 1.82
N ARG A 198 0.67 10.81 1.96
CA ARG A 198 -0.23 11.49 2.89
C ARG A 198 -1.70 11.36 2.47
N SER A 199 -2.01 11.43 1.19
CA SER A 199 -3.38 11.23 0.68
C SER A 199 -3.89 9.82 0.93
N ILE A 200 -3.04 8.81 0.72
CA ILE A 200 -3.35 7.42 1.05
C ILE A 200 -3.63 7.29 2.55
N TYR A 201 -2.76 7.83 3.39
CA TYR A 201 -2.94 7.85 4.85
C TYR A 201 -4.27 8.49 5.25
N LYS A 202 -4.63 9.66 4.68
CA LYS A 202 -5.90 10.34 4.96
C LYS A 202 -7.10 9.48 4.56
N GLY A 203 -7.05 8.86 3.38
CA GLY A 203 -8.10 7.96 2.91
C GLY A 203 -8.28 6.73 3.80
N MET A 204 -7.19 6.09 4.22
CA MET A 204 -7.22 4.98 5.17
C MET A 204 -7.79 5.41 6.53
N LEU A 205 -7.36 6.57 7.04
CA LEU A 205 -7.87 7.10 8.30
C LEU A 205 -9.37 7.42 8.24
N LYS A 206 -9.85 7.99 7.12
CA LYS A 206 -11.29 8.20 6.89
C LYS A 206 -12.06 6.89 6.91
N PHE A 207 -11.57 5.88 6.21
CA PHE A 207 -12.18 4.57 6.21
C PHE A 207 -12.28 3.98 7.63
N LEU A 208 -11.17 3.98 8.37
CA LEU A 208 -11.14 3.45 9.74
C LEU A 208 -12.04 4.25 10.68
N ALA A 209 -12.09 5.57 10.53
CA ALA A 209 -12.98 6.43 11.31
C ALA A 209 -14.46 6.08 11.09
N VAL A 210 -14.86 5.85 9.83
CA VAL A 210 -16.23 5.42 9.49
C VAL A 210 -16.52 4.02 10.02
N GLN A 211 -15.61 3.07 9.87
CA GLN A 211 -15.82 1.69 10.30
C GLN A 211 -15.91 1.54 11.83
N ASN A 212 -15.14 2.32 12.56
CA ASN A 212 -15.00 2.19 14.01
C ASN A 212 -15.69 3.30 14.81
N GLY A 213 -16.29 4.28 14.14
CA GLY A 213 -17.06 5.34 14.79
C GLY A 213 -16.23 6.33 15.61
N PHE A 214 -14.96 6.56 15.25
CA PHE A 214 -14.14 7.56 15.89
C PHE A 214 -14.03 8.85 15.04
N GLU A 215 -13.58 9.93 15.68
CA GLU A 215 -13.41 11.22 15.01
C GLU A 215 -12.25 11.15 14.01
N TYR A 216 -12.49 11.66 12.79
CA TYR A 216 -11.46 11.78 11.76
C TYR A 216 -10.57 12.99 12.07
N VAL A 217 -9.33 12.74 12.49
CA VAL A 217 -8.34 13.78 12.81
C VAL A 217 -7.03 13.47 12.11
N VAL A 218 -6.62 14.34 11.20
CA VAL A 218 -5.39 14.14 10.41
C VAL A 218 -4.17 14.63 11.19
N GLN A 219 -3.10 13.85 11.15
CA GLN A 219 -1.83 14.23 11.74
C GLN A 219 -1.29 15.54 11.13
N PRO A 220 -0.75 16.47 11.93
CA PRO A 220 -0.12 17.68 11.44
C PRO A 220 1.00 17.40 10.44
N LEU A 221 1.25 18.37 9.56
CA LEU A 221 2.44 18.34 8.72
C LEU A 221 3.71 18.45 9.57
N PRO A 222 4.85 17.89 9.11
CA PRO A 222 6.13 18.08 9.78
C PRO A 222 6.44 19.56 9.97
N PRO A 223 6.95 19.99 11.13
CA PRO A 223 7.32 21.39 11.34
C PRO A 223 8.49 21.79 10.45
N THR A 224 8.56 23.06 10.12
CA THR A 224 9.72 23.69 9.46
C THR A 224 10.57 24.45 10.44
N ASP A 225 11.76 24.86 9.98
CA ASP A 225 12.71 25.67 10.76
C ASP A 225 13.02 25.07 12.14
N PHE A 226 13.09 23.73 12.21
CA PHE A 226 13.41 23.04 13.44
C PHE A 226 14.86 23.30 13.83
N SER A 227 15.05 23.81 15.04
CA SER A 227 16.38 24.01 15.62
C SER A 227 16.44 23.54 17.06
N VAL A 228 17.60 23.07 17.45
CA VAL A 228 17.91 22.61 18.81
C VAL A 228 19.09 23.43 19.33
N GLN A 229 18.95 24.05 20.49
CA GLN A 229 20.00 24.81 21.14
C GLN A 229 20.21 24.32 22.59
N LEU A 230 21.44 23.92 22.91
CA LEU A 230 21.83 23.66 24.29
C LEU A 230 22.22 24.98 24.95
N LYS A 231 21.53 25.35 26.03
CA LYS A 231 21.84 26.52 26.83
C LYS A 231 22.96 26.25 27.85
N LEU A 232 23.59 27.32 28.33
CA LEU A 232 24.69 27.23 29.31
C LEU A 232 24.27 26.62 30.66
N ASN A 233 23.00 26.71 31.00
CA ASN A 233 22.41 26.07 32.19
C ASN A 233 22.08 24.59 32.04
N GLY A 234 22.38 23.98 30.86
CA GLY A 234 22.08 22.58 30.57
C GLY A 234 20.66 22.33 29.98
N GLU A 235 19.84 23.35 29.83
CA GLU A 235 18.55 23.23 29.21
C GLU A 235 18.70 23.08 27.68
N VAL A 236 17.78 22.32 27.09
CA VAL A 236 17.65 22.18 25.63
C VAL A 236 16.45 23.00 25.18
N GLU A 237 16.69 23.98 24.32
CA GLU A 237 15.63 24.76 23.66
C GLU A 237 15.33 24.20 22.27
N LEU A 238 14.06 23.96 22.01
CA LEU A 238 13.57 23.53 20.70
C LEU A 238 12.76 24.67 20.08
N ASN A 239 13.06 25.02 18.84
CA ASN A 239 12.30 25.99 18.08
C ASN A 239 11.84 25.36 16.77
N TRP A 240 10.60 25.65 16.36
CA TRP A 240 10.04 25.18 15.09
C TRP A 240 8.91 26.11 14.62
N ARG A 241 8.55 25.99 13.33
CA ARG A 241 7.34 26.58 12.78
C ARG A 241 6.35 25.49 12.39
N PRO A 242 5.08 25.57 12.85
CA PRO A 242 4.04 24.66 12.38
C PRO A 242 3.74 24.92 10.90
N GLN A 243 3.46 23.87 10.15
CA GLN A 243 2.94 23.99 8.79
C GLN A 243 1.43 23.84 8.79
N ILE A 244 0.77 24.69 7.99
CA ILE A 244 -0.68 24.62 7.75
C ILE A 244 -0.89 23.68 6.55
N ASP A 245 -1.73 22.66 6.71
CA ASP A 245 -2.26 21.90 5.59
C ASP A 245 -3.39 22.71 4.95
N SER A 246 -3.19 23.14 3.70
CA SER A 246 -4.17 23.96 2.98
C SER A 246 -5.39 23.18 2.49
N ILE A 247 -5.32 21.85 2.54
CA ILE A 247 -6.35 20.96 1.99
C ILE A 247 -7.19 20.32 3.11
N GLU A 248 -6.60 20.12 4.29
CA GLU A 248 -7.23 19.36 5.36
C GLU A 248 -7.09 20.06 6.71
N GLN A 249 -8.15 20.02 7.49
CA GLN A 249 -8.05 20.43 8.90
C GLN A 249 -7.24 19.39 9.66
N THR A 250 -6.10 19.80 10.19
CA THR A 250 -5.23 18.94 10.99
C THR A 250 -5.41 19.18 12.47
N ALA A 251 -5.04 18.18 13.28
CA ALA A 251 -4.91 18.38 14.72
C ALA A 251 -3.91 19.51 15.01
N SER A 252 -4.24 20.38 15.95
CA SER A 252 -3.29 21.37 16.44
C SER A 252 -2.18 20.67 17.23
N CYS A 253 -0.92 20.83 16.82
CA CYS A 253 0.22 20.32 17.55
C CYS A 253 0.47 21.25 18.76
N VAL A 254 0.05 20.85 19.93
CA VAL A 254 0.13 21.73 21.14
C VAL A 254 1.00 21.17 22.26
N SER A 255 1.55 20.00 22.15
CA SER A 255 2.39 19.49 23.24
C SER A 255 3.62 18.75 22.73
N VAL A 256 4.76 19.24 23.08
CA VAL A 256 5.98 18.43 23.22
C VAL A 256 6.00 17.95 24.68
N VAL A 257 5.82 16.66 24.87
CA VAL A 257 6.09 16.03 26.18
C VAL A 257 7.49 15.48 26.15
#